data_a1b0b56707787b276fe61bc803249d98
#
_entry.id   a1b0b56707787b276fe61bc803249d98
#
_cell.length_a   1.000
_cell.length_b   1.000
_cell.length_c   1.000
_cell.angle_alpha   90.00
_cell.angle_beta   90.00
_cell.angle_gamma   90.00
#
_symmetry.space_group_name_H-M   'P 1'
#
loop_
_entity.id
_entity.type
_entity.pdbx_description
1 polymer ?
#
loop_
_entity_poly.entity_id
_entity_poly.type
_entity_poly.pdbx_seq_one_letter_code
_entity_poly.pdbx_strand_id
1 'polypeptide(L)'
;VSRDQAGKYAAFLARRYRDKPNVIWINGGDVKGSDSTAIWNIIGDTLHTEDRNHLITFHPFGRTGSFDWFDQSPWLDFNMFQSGHRRDDQDTTGRAFGENNWKYGRQALADSIFETPA
;
A
#
# COMPACT_ATOMS: atom_id res chain seq x y z
N VAL A 1 -0.36 -18.16 -4.42
CA VAL A 1 1.06 -18.03 -4.04
C VAL A 1 1.22 -18.51 -2.61
N SER A 2 2.17 -19.42 -2.35
CA SER A 2 2.47 -19.84 -0.98
C SER A 2 3.30 -18.76 -0.24
N ARG A 3 3.31 -18.82 1.09
CA ARG A 3 4.13 -17.92 1.93
C ARG A 3 5.62 -18.02 1.58
N ASP A 4 6.12 -19.24 1.38
CA ASP A 4 7.52 -19.49 1.00
C ASP A 4 7.86 -18.88 -0.37
N GLN A 5 6.97 -19.04 -1.35
CA GLN A 5 7.16 -18.44 -2.68
C GLN A 5 7.14 -16.91 -2.63
N ALA A 6 6.25 -16.32 -1.83
CA ALA A 6 6.17 -14.87 -1.66
C ALA A 6 7.47 -14.29 -1.09
N GLY A 7 8.01 -14.90 -0.03
CA GLY A 7 9.28 -14.49 0.56
C GLY A 7 10.47 -14.64 -0.39
N LYS A 8 10.57 -15.77 -1.07
CA LYS A 8 11.64 -16.00 -2.07
C LYS A 8 11.59 -15.00 -3.23
N TYR A 9 10.40 -14.68 -3.70
CA TYR A 9 10.20 -13.71 -4.77
C TYR A 9 10.60 -12.30 -4.33
N ALA A 10 10.15 -11.87 -3.16
CA ALA A 10 10.50 -10.57 -2.60
C ALA A 10 12.01 -10.43 -2.38
N ALA A 11 12.65 -11.46 -1.80
CA ALA A 11 14.10 -11.47 -1.60
C ALA A 11 14.88 -11.41 -2.93
N PHE A 12 14.42 -12.13 -3.95
CA PHE A 12 15.02 -12.06 -5.27
C PHE A 12 14.95 -10.64 -5.86
N LEU A 13 13.80 -10.00 -5.80
CA LEU A 13 13.62 -8.64 -6.30
C LEU A 13 14.46 -7.62 -5.53
N ALA A 14 14.41 -7.68 -4.19
CA ALA A 14 15.18 -6.79 -3.33
C ALA A 14 16.67 -6.85 -3.66
N ARG A 15 17.25 -8.04 -3.67
CA ARG A 15 18.68 -8.24 -3.97
C ARG A 15 19.08 -7.77 -5.37
N ARG A 16 18.19 -7.90 -6.34
CA ARG A 16 18.41 -7.49 -7.73
C ARG A 16 18.44 -5.98 -7.90
N TYR A 17 17.61 -5.26 -7.14
CA TYR A 17 17.37 -3.83 -7.38
C TYR A 17 17.83 -2.90 -6.27
N ARG A 18 18.26 -3.38 -5.11
CA ARG A 18 18.67 -2.55 -3.97
C ARG A 18 19.77 -1.52 -4.26
N ASP A 19 20.56 -1.74 -5.31
CA ASP A 19 21.65 -0.83 -5.71
C ASP A 19 21.20 0.14 -6.83
N LYS A 20 19.90 0.16 -7.19
CA LYS A 20 19.34 1.03 -8.22
C LYS A 20 18.65 2.24 -7.57
N PRO A 21 19.11 3.48 -7.80
CA PRO A 21 18.67 4.64 -7.01
C PRO A 21 17.25 5.13 -7.29
N ASN A 22 16.57 4.61 -8.28
CA ASN A 22 15.27 5.08 -8.77
C ASN A 22 14.14 4.06 -8.55
N VAL A 23 14.20 3.30 -7.45
CA VAL A 23 13.19 2.28 -7.11
C VAL A 23 12.38 2.73 -5.90
N ILE A 24 11.09 2.49 -5.95
CA ILE A 24 10.17 2.47 -4.81
C ILE A 24 9.41 1.15 -4.89
N TRP A 25 9.30 0.46 -3.78
CA TRP A 25 8.55 -0.79 -3.71
C TRP A 25 7.08 -0.53 -3.45
N ILE A 26 6.22 -1.03 -4.32
CA ILE A 26 4.78 -0.96 -4.15
C ILE A 26 4.25 -2.38 -4.02
N ASN A 27 3.93 -2.77 -2.80
CA ASN A 27 3.29 -4.04 -2.48
C ASN A 27 1.79 -3.98 -2.79
N GLY A 28 1.14 -5.10 -3.07
CA GLY A 28 -0.28 -5.13 -3.38
C GLY A 28 -0.59 -4.89 -4.87
N GLY A 29 -1.65 -4.15 -5.16
CA GLY A 29 -2.11 -3.83 -6.52
C GLY A 29 -3.62 -3.99 -6.69
N ASP A 30 -4.39 -2.94 -6.39
CA ASP A 30 -5.85 -2.89 -6.51
C ASP A 30 -6.59 -4.00 -5.75
N VAL A 31 -6.07 -4.35 -4.57
CA VAL A 31 -6.61 -5.39 -3.69
C VAL A 31 -6.79 -4.87 -2.27
N LYS A 32 -7.69 -5.50 -1.52
CA LYS A 32 -7.80 -5.23 -0.08
C LYS A 32 -6.63 -5.89 0.65
N GLY A 33 -6.03 -5.19 1.58
CA GLY A 33 -4.98 -5.75 2.42
C GLY A 33 -5.43 -6.97 3.21
N SER A 34 -6.73 -7.02 3.57
CA SER A 34 -7.36 -8.16 4.24
C SER A 34 -7.40 -9.45 3.44
N ASP A 35 -7.36 -9.38 2.11
CA ASP A 35 -7.55 -10.57 1.26
C ASP A 35 -6.40 -11.58 1.40
N SER A 36 -5.21 -11.10 1.73
CA SER A 36 -4.02 -11.94 1.89
C SER A 36 -2.99 -11.29 2.83
N THR A 37 -3.41 -10.77 3.96
CA THR A 37 -2.58 -10.00 4.90
C THR A 37 -1.24 -10.68 5.21
N ALA A 38 -1.26 -12.00 5.45
CA ALA A 38 -0.04 -12.75 5.74
C ALA A 38 0.96 -12.78 4.57
N ILE A 39 0.47 -12.78 3.34
CA ILE A 39 1.33 -12.72 2.14
C ILE A 39 1.92 -11.33 1.99
N TRP A 40 1.09 -10.28 2.15
CA TRP A 40 1.55 -8.90 2.06
C TRP A 40 2.59 -8.56 3.12
N ASN A 41 2.39 -9.01 4.35
CA ASN A 41 3.39 -8.83 5.41
C ASN A 41 4.70 -9.57 5.10
N ILE A 42 4.65 -10.81 4.62
CA ILE A 42 5.87 -11.54 4.23
C ILE A 42 6.63 -10.81 3.12
N ILE A 43 5.93 -10.30 2.11
CA ILE A 43 6.57 -9.53 1.04
C ILE A 43 7.19 -8.24 1.60
N GLY A 44 6.42 -7.46 2.35
CA GLY A 44 6.87 -6.20 2.94
C GLY A 44 8.05 -6.38 3.89
N ASP A 45 7.96 -7.31 4.84
CA ASP A 45 9.04 -7.62 5.78
C ASP A 45 10.32 -8.10 5.07
N THR A 46 10.16 -8.90 4.02
CA THR A 46 11.30 -9.39 3.25
C THR A 46 11.96 -8.25 2.47
N LEU A 47 11.18 -7.40 1.80
CA LEU A 47 11.71 -6.21 1.13
C LEU A 47 12.42 -5.30 2.12
N HIS A 48 11.81 -5.01 3.26
CA HIS A 48 12.37 -4.17 4.31
C HIS A 48 13.68 -4.71 4.89
N THR A 49 13.81 -6.02 4.99
CA THR A 49 15.02 -6.68 5.51
C THR A 49 16.15 -6.72 4.49
N GLU A 50 15.84 -7.04 3.24
CA GLU A 50 16.83 -7.30 2.18
C GLU A 50 17.22 -6.02 1.40
N ASP A 51 16.38 -4.98 1.45
CA ASP A 51 16.61 -3.70 0.79
C ASP A 51 16.34 -2.53 1.74
N ARG A 52 17.40 -1.98 2.32
CA ARG A 52 17.35 -0.84 3.25
C ARG A 52 17.45 0.51 2.55
N ASN A 53 17.55 0.53 1.23
CA ASN A 53 17.82 1.74 0.46
C ASN A 53 16.55 2.37 -0.11
N HIS A 54 15.45 1.61 -0.20
CA HIS A 54 14.25 2.03 -0.90
C HIS A 54 13.01 2.03 0.00
N LEU A 55 12.14 2.99 -0.26
CA LEU A 55 10.87 3.12 0.44
C LEU A 55 9.88 2.04 -0.04
N ILE A 56 9.04 1.60 0.88
CA ILE A 56 8.03 0.57 0.65
C ILE A 56 6.66 1.12 1.00
N THR A 57 5.69 0.87 0.14
CA THR A 57 4.29 1.17 0.40
C THR A 57 3.38 0.04 -0.06
N PHE A 58 2.07 0.18 0.17
CA PHE A 58 1.05 -0.76 -0.28
C PHE A 58 0.04 -0.05 -1.17
N HIS A 59 -0.21 -0.61 -2.36
CA HIS A 59 -1.26 -0.13 -3.26
C HIS A 59 -2.60 -0.75 -2.86
N PRO A 60 -3.52 0.03 -2.29
CA PRO A 60 -4.78 -0.49 -1.79
C PRO A 60 -5.85 -0.61 -2.87
N PHE A 61 -6.97 -1.23 -2.52
CA PHE A 61 -8.20 -1.22 -3.28
C PHE A 61 -8.79 0.21 -3.36
N GLY A 62 -9.55 0.48 -4.41
CA GLY A 62 -10.21 1.78 -4.60
C GLY A 62 -11.00 2.26 -3.38
N ARG A 63 -10.80 3.53 -3.01
CA ARG A 63 -11.42 4.22 -1.86
C ARG A 63 -10.95 3.72 -0.50
N THR A 64 -9.73 3.22 -0.45
CA THR A 64 -9.06 2.80 0.78
C THR A 64 -7.63 3.32 0.82
N GLY A 65 -7.01 3.26 1.98
CA GLY A 65 -5.61 3.58 2.18
C GLY A 65 -4.81 2.38 2.66
N SER A 66 -3.51 2.42 2.49
CA SER A 66 -2.61 1.40 3.02
C SER A 66 -2.71 1.30 4.55
N PHE A 67 -2.97 2.42 5.22
CA PHE A 67 -3.16 2.53 6.65
C PHE A 67 -4.36 1.72 7.19
N ASP A 68 -5.38 1.45 6.37
CA ASP A 68 -6.53 0.63 6.76
C ASP A 68 -6.14 -0.78 7.21
N TRP A 69 -4.94 -1.25 6.82
CA TRP A 69 -4.47 -2.62 7.11
C TRP A 69 -3.06 -2.70 7.65
N PHE A 70 -2.19 -1.72 7.35
CA PHE A 70 -0.75 -1.85 7.54
C PHE A 70 -0.10 -0.68 8.29
N ASP A 71 -0.87 0.19 8.93
CA ASP A 71 -0.38 1.34 9.71
C ASP A 71 0.63 0.94 10.81
N GLN A 72 0.47 -0.25 11.40
CA GLN A 72 1.36 -0.80 12.41
C GLN A 72 2.45 -1.74 11.83
N SER A 73 2.54 -1.86 10.51
CA SER A 73 3.52 -2.74 9.87
C SER A 73 4.87 -2.05 9.74
N PRO A 74 5.96 -2.61 10.30
CA PRO A 74 7.28 -1.95 10.29
C PRO A 74 7.87 -1.70 8.90
N TRP A 75 7.33 -2.40 7.90
CA TRP A 75 7.78 -2.26 6.52
C TRP A 75 7.07 -1.15 5.74
N LEU A 76 5.98 -0.57 6.25
CA LEU A 76 5.24 0.48 5.55
C LEU A 76 5.91 1.84 5.83
N ASP A 77 6.64 2.38 4.87
CA ASP A 77 7.37 3.64 5.04
C ASP A 77 6.51 4.87 4.80
N PHE A 78 5.49 4.77 3.95
CA PHE A 78 4.53 5.85 3.70
C PHE A 78 3.19 5.33 3.24
N ASN A 79 2.15 6.10 3.52
CA ASN A 79 0.80 5.74 3.15
C ASN A 79 0.49 6.08 1.69
N MET A 80 -0.18 5.15 1.01
CA MET A 80 -0.78 5.33 -0.29
C MET A 80 -2.29 5.15 -0.17
N PHE A 81 -3.04 5.93 -0.91
CA PHE A 81 -4.49 5.72 -1.03
C PHE A 81 -4.90 5.70 -2.50
N GLN A 82 -6.00 5.04 -2.78
CA GLN A 82 -6.62 5.03 -4.09
C GLN A 82 -8.01 5.67 -4.02
N SER A 83 -8.18 6.85 -4.63
CA SER A 83 -9.46 7.57 -4.65
C SER A 83 -10.54 6.87 -5.49
N GLY A 84 -10.12 5.98 -6.39
CA GLY A 84 -11.00 5.26 -7.31
C GLY A 84 -11.06 5.89 -8.71
N HIS A 85 -11.74 5.19 -9.62
CA HIS A 85 -11.82 5.57 -11.03
C HIS A 85 -13.23 5.97 -11.47
N ARG A 86 -14.22 5.93 -10.58
CA ARG A 86 -15.59 6.26 -10.90
C ARG A 86 -15.81 7.77 -10.82
N ARG A 87 -16.58 8.29 -11.76
CA ARG A 87 -17.16 9.64 -11.66
C ARG A 87 -18.32 9.61 -10.67
N ASP A 88 -18.75 10.80 -10.22
CA ASP A 88 -19.86 10.99 -9.28
C ASP A 88 -21.14 10.32 -9.71
N ASP A 89 -21.51 10.55 -10.97
CA ASP A 89 -22.70 10.03 -11.58
C ASP A 89 -22.71 8.50 -11.68
N GLN A 90 -21.58 7.87 -11.47
CA GLN A 90 -21.41 6.41 -11.48
C GLN A 90 -21.38 5.78 -10.08
N ASP A 91 -21.44 6.60 -9.04
CA ASP A 91 -21.39 6.08 -7.67
C ASP A 91 -22.79 5.77 -7.13
N THR A 92 -23.16 4.51 -7.16
CA THR A 92 -24.43 4.00 -6.64
C THR A 92 -24.36 3.63 -5.16
N THR A 93 -23.24 3.87 -4.47
CA THR A 93 -23.06 3.40 -3.09
C THR A 93 -23.50 4.41 -2.03
N GLY A 94 -24.07 5.56 -2.43
CA GLY A 94 -24.50 6.63 -1.53
C GLY A 94 -23.35 7.34 -0.81
N ARG A 95 -22.12 7.00 -1.12
CA ARG A 95 -20.94 7.74 -0.69
C ARG A 95 -20.58 8.70 -1.80
N ALA A 96 -20.77 9.98 -1.58
CA ALA A 96 -20.47 11.04 -2.52
C ALA A 96 -18.96 11.10 -2.81
N PHE A 97 -18.51 10.28 -3.76
CA PHE A 97 -17.08 10.19 -4.10
C PHE A 97 -16.62 11.15 -5.19
N GLY A 98 -17.52 11.80 -5.87
CA GLY A 98 -17.15 12.58 -6.99
C GLY A 98 -16.65 13.96 -6.65
N GLU A 99 -17.54 14.81 -6.21
CA GLU A 99 -17.16 16.11 -5.66
C GLU A 99 -16.11 15.95 -4.55
N ASN A 100 -15.96 14.74 -4.05
CA ASN A 100 -15.19 14.39 -2.90
C ASN A 100 -14.00 13.47 -3.16
N ASN A 101 -13.72 13.01 -4.39
CA ASN A 101 -12.50 12.22 -4.63
C ASN A 101 -11.26 12.99 -4.16
N TRP A 102 -11.19 14.30 -4.41
CA TRP A 102 -10.12 15.12 -3.91
C TRP A 102 -10.26 15.41 -2.40
N LYS A 103 -11.47 15.54 -1.87
CA LYS A 103 -11.71 15.71 -0.42
C LYS A 103 -11.39 14.43 0.33
N TYR A 104 -11.82 13.28 -0.20
CA TYR A 104 -11.48 11.98 0.36
C TYR A 104 -9.96 11.75 0.34
N GLY A 105 -9.31 12.05 -0.77
CA GLY A 105 -7.85 11.98 -0.85
C GLY A 105 -7.16 12.91 0.14
N ARG A 106 -7.67 14.11 0.33
CA ARG A 106 -7.16 15.04 1.36
C ARG A 106 -7.43 14.55 2.78
N GLN A 107 -8.60 13.97 3.04
CA GLN A 107 -8.94 13.41 4.33
C GLN A 107 -8.09 12.18 4.63
N ALA A 108 -7.99 11.25 3.70
CA ALA A 108 -7.14 10.07 3.84
C ALA A 108 -5.66 10.45 4.05
N LEU A 109 -5.18 11.48 3.36
CA LEU A 109 -3.83 11.99 3.56
C LEU A 109 -3.67 12.63 4.95
N ALA A 110 -4.65 13.41 5.40
CA ALA A 110 -4.64 14.00 6.73
C ALA A 110 -4.66 12.91 7.81
N ASP A 111 -5.55 11.94 7.68
CA ASP A 111 -5.68 10.82 8.60
C ASP A 111 -4.36 10.01 8.64
N SER A 112 -3.75 9.76 7.48
CA SER A 112 -2.48 9.03 7.39
C SER A 112 -1.30 9.76 8.03
N ILE A 113 -1.28 11.09 8.02
CA ILE A 113 -0.23 11.87 8.67
C ILE A 113 -0.34 11.77 10.20
N PHE A 114 -1.56 11.68 10.72
CA PHE A 114 -1.80 11.58 12.16
C PHE A 114 -1.74 10.15 12.71
N GLU A 115 -1.93 9.15 11.85
CA GLU A 115 -1.89 7.74 12.22
C GLU A 115 -0.51 7.09 12.02
N THR A 116 0.46 7.85 11.54
CA THR A 116 1.83 7.34 11.40
C THR A 116 2.38 7.03 12.79
N PRO A 117 2.84 5.81 13.07
CA PRO A 117 3.47 5.49 14.34
C PRO A 117 4.67 6.39 14.58
N ALA A 118 4.76 6.90 15.78
CA ALA A 118 5.94 7.66 16.24
C ALA A 118 7.17 6.74 16.36
#